data_290cfb0c9bf9efa7558bb9cb5ba33044
#
_entry.id   290cfb0c9bf9efa7558bb9cb5ba33044
#
_cell.length_a   1.000
_cell.length_b   1.000
_cell.length_c   1.000
_cell.angle_alpha   90.00
_cell.angle_beta   90.00
_cell.angle_gamma   90.00
#
_symmetry.space_group_name_H-M   'P 1'
#
loop_
_entity.id
_entity.type
_entity.pdbx_description
1 polymer ?
#
loop_
_entity_poly.entity_id
_entity_poly.type
_entity_poly.pdbx_seq_one_letter_code
_entity_poly.pdbx_strand_id
1 'polypeptide(L)' 'MRHELEYPLWQGPLEDAILEFDPPLLHVKLQKAERAVYERMRELDDDLQNRGLDEQQALADALTLIRIMAKD' A
#
# COMPACT_ATOMS: atom_id res chain seq x y z
N MET A 1 17.84 12.00 3.89
CA MET A 1 17.57 11.16 5.03
C MET A 1 16.64 10.02 4.69
N ARG A 2 16.98 8.88 5.18
CA ARG A 2 16.23 7.69 4.88
C ARG A 2 15.33 7.32 6.06
N HIS A 3 14.09 6.96 5.79
CA HIS A 3 13.34 6.44 6.89
C HIS A 3 12.91 5.01 6.60
N GLU A 4 12.89 4.24 7.67
CA GLU A 4 12.59 2.84 7.57
C GLU A 4 11.10 2.65 7.49
N LEU A 5 10.70 1.81 6.54
CA LEU A 5 9.31 1.44 6.40
C LEU A 5 9.02 0.25 7.29
N GLU A 6 7.91 0.30 8.00
CA GLU A 6 7.51 -0.78 8.87
C GLU A 6 7.08 -2.00 8.07
N TYR A 7 6.47 -1.78 6.92
CA TYR A 7 5.97 -2.86 6.07
C TYR A 7 6.43 -2.62 4.63
N PRO A 8 7.72 -2.83 4.35
CA PRO A 8 8.27 -2.41 3.06
C PRO A 8 7.68 -3.12 1.84
N LEU A 9 7.11 -4.32 2.01
CA LEU A 9 6.57 -5.06 0.87
C LEU A 9 5.50 -4.27 0.12
N TRP A 10 4.67 -3.53 0.84
CA TRP A 10 3.62 -2.75 0.19
C TRP A 10 3.77 -1.25 0.45
N GLN A 11 4.42 -0.86 1.53
CA GLN A 11 4.63 0.57 1.79
C GLN A 11 5.62 1.18 0.80
N GLY A 12 6.59 0.39 0.35
CA GLY A 12 7.53 0.88 -0.65
C GLY A 12 6.83 1.34 -1.93
N PRO A 13 6.04 0.46 -2.55
CA PRO A 13 5.29 0.86 -3.75
C PRO A 13 4.32 2.01 -3.48
N LEU A 14 3.68 2.04 -2.32
CA LEU A 14 2.77 3.12 -1.99
C LEU A 14 3.51 4.45 -1.87
N GLU A 15 4.64 4.45 -1.17
CA GLU A 15 5.42 5.66 -1.00
C GLU A 15 5.92 6.17 -2.35
N ASP A 16 6.33 5.26 -3.20
CA ASP A 16 6.79 5.61 -4.54
C ASP A 16 5.67 6.31 -5.32
N ALA A 17 4.44 5.82 -5.17
CA ALA A 17 3.29 6.45 -5.82
C ALA A 17 3.01 7.83 -5.25
N ILE A 18 3.08 7.95 -3.94
CA ILE A 18 2.81 9.24 -3.28
C ILE A 18 3.77 10.32 -3.77
N LEU A 19 5.00 9.93 -4.05
CA LEU A 19 6.03 10.88 -4.45
C LEU A 19 6.03 11.16 -5.96
N GLU A 20 5.17 10.51 -6.73
CA GLU A 20 5.16 10.67 -8.17
C GLU A 20 4.31 11.87 -8.57
N PHE A 21 4.85 12.72 -9.42
CA PHE A 21 4.15 13.91 -9.91
C PHE A 21 3.59 13.76 -11.30
N ASP A 22 4.08 12.81 -12.08
CA ASP A 22 3.65 12.62 -13.47
C ASP A 22 2.37 11.79 -13.50
N PRO A 23 1.23 12.37 -13.94
CA PRO A 23 -0.05 11.65 -13.84
C PRO A 23 -0.08 10.26 -14.46
N PRO A 24 0.45 10.04 -15.68
CA PRO A 24 0.48 8.69 -16.22
C PRO A 24 1.28 7.72 -15.36
N LEU A 25 2.43 8.15 -14.87
CA LEU A 25 3.27 7.31 -14.03
C LEU A 25 2.63 7.09 -12.67
N LEU A 26 1.97 8.12 -12.14
CA LEU A 26 1.28 7.99 -10.88
C LEU A 26 0.21 6.90 -10.97
N HIS A 27 -0.54 6.89 -12.08
CA HIS A 27 -1.59 5.89 -12.25
C HIS A 27 -1.01 4.48 -12.23
N VAL A 28 0.10 4.26 -12.92
CA VAL A 28 0.76 2.96 -12.95
C VAL A 28 1.25 2.58 -11.55
N LYS A 29 1.85 3.53 -10.86
CA LYS A 29 2.40 3.27 -9.53
C LYS A 29 1.28 2.99 -8.52
N LEU A 30 0.15 3.68 -8.66
CA LEU A 30 -1.00 3.40 -7.79
C LEU A 30 -1.52 1.99 -8.00
N GLN A 31 -1.55 1.53 -9.26
CA GLN A 31 -1.98 0.17 -9.53
C GLN A 31 -1.04 -0.85 -8.89
N LYS A 32 0.26 -0.59 -8.96
CA LYS A 32 1.23 -1.48 -8.33
C LYS A 32 1.08 -1.49 -6.81
N ALA A 33 0.85 -0.32 -6.23
CA ALA A 33 0.68 -0.22 -4.80
C ALA A 33 -0.59 -0.95 -4.36
N GLU A 34 -1.66 -0.78 -5.11
CA GLU A 34 -2.92 -1.45 -4.80
C GLU A 34 -2.75 -2.96 -4.84
N ARG A 35 -2.06 -3.46 -5.85
CA ARG A 35 -1.82 -4.89 -5.97
C ARG A 35 -1.01 -5.41 -4.78
N ALA A 36 0.04 -4.69 -4.41
CA ALA A 36 0.87 -5.09 -3.29
C ALA A 36 0.06 -5.15 -1.99
N VAL A 37 -0.81 -4.16 -1.79
CA VAL A 37 -1.66 -4.12 -0.61
C VAL A 37 -2.61 -5.32 -0.59
N TYR A 38 -3.27 -5.61 -1.71
CA TYR A 38 -4.19 -6.74 -1.76
C TYR A 38 -3.48 -8.07 -1.56
N GLU A 39 -2.30 -8.23 -2.14
CA GLU A 39 -1.54 -9.45 -1.96
C GLU A 39 -1.18 -9.68 -0.49
N ARG A 40 -0.79 -8.61 0.19
CA ARG A 40 -0.45 -8.72 1.60
C ARG A 40 -1.69 -9.00 2.45
N MET A 41 -2.82 -8.38 2.10
CA MET A 41 -4.06 -8.65 2.81
C MET A 41 -4.45 -10.12 2.69
N ARG A 42 -4.27 -10.69 1.52
CA ARG A 42 -4.56 -12.11 1.32
C ARG A 42 -3.64 -12.99 2.17
N GLU A 43 -2.37 -12.64 2.24
CA GLU A 43 -1.43 -13.40 3.06
C GLU A 43 -1.84 -13.37 4.53
N LEU A 44 -2.24 -12.20 5.01
CA LEU A 44 -2.66 -12.07 6.40
C LEU A 44 -3.97 -12.80 6.67
N ASP A 45 -4.84 -12.82 5.69
CA ASP A 45 -6.12 -13.52 5.82
C ASP A 45 -5.91 -15.03 5.95
N ASP A 46 -4.85 -15.54 5.33
CA ASP A 46 -4.52 -16.96 5.44
C ASP A 46 -3.85 -17.30 6.76
N ASP A 47 -3.40 -16.29 7.50
CA ASP A 47 -2.71 -16.50 8.76
C ASP A 47 -3.73 -16.49 9.89
N LEU A 48 -4.09 -17.66 10.37
CA LEU A 48 -5.14 -17.81 11.36
C LEU A 48 -4.74 -17.40 12.76
N GLN A 49 -3.52 -16.95 12.95
CA GLN A 49 -3.04 -16.62 14.29
C GLN A 49 -3.30 -15.18 14.69
N ASN A 50 -4.02 -14.45 13.88
CA ASN A 50 -4.38 -13.06 14.17
C ASN A 50 -3.19 -12.15 14.42
N ARG A 51 -2.11 -12.44 13.77
CA ARG A 51 -0.97 -11.54 13.82
C ARG A 51 -1.19 -10.44 12.80
N GLY A 52 -0.66 -9.30 13.08
CA GLY A 52 -0.69 -8.23 12.11
C GLY A 52 -1.97 -7.42 12.09
N LEU A 53 -2.65 -7.34 13.23
CA LEU A 53 -3.81 -6.45 13.31
C LEU A 53 -3.42 -5.01 13.01
N ASP A 54 -2.25 -4.59 13.49
CA ASP A 54 -1.76 -3.25 13.20
C ASP A 54 -1.52 -3.08 11.71
N GLU A 55 -0.96 -4.11 11.08
CA GLU A 55 -0.71 -4.05 9.66
C GLU A 55 -2.02 -4.04 8.88
N GLN A 56 -3.01 -4.81 9.31
CA GLN A 56 -4.31 -4.80 8.65
C GLN A 56 -4.93 -3.42 8.68
N GLN A 57 -4.82 -2.73 9.81
CA GLN A 57 -5.32 -1.37 9.90
C GLN A 57 -4.55 -0.45 8.95
N ALA A 58 -3.24 -0.60 8.89
CA ALA A 58 -2.42 0.19 7.99
C ALA A 58 -2.77 -0.09 6.54
N LEU A 59 -3.04 -1.35 6.20
CA LEU A 59 -3.44 -1.72 4.84
C LEU A 59 -4.78 -1.09 4.47
N ALA A 60 -5.73 -1.09 5.40
CA ALA A 60 -7.02 -0.45 5.14
C ALA A 60 -6.86 1.04 4.90
N ASP A 61 -6.02 1.68 5.70
CA ASP A 61 -5.75 3.11 5.51
C ASP A 61 -5.06 3.36 4.17
N ALA A 62 -4.17 2.46 3.77
CA ALA A 62 -3.49 2.59 2.49
C ALA A 62 -4.47 2.49 1.32
N LEU A 63 -5.42 1.56 1.39
CA LEU A 63 -6.43 1.44 0.34
C LEU A 63 -7.27 2.70 0.25
N THR A 64 -7.64 3.28 1.39
CA THR A 64 -8.39 4.52 1.40
C THR A 64 -7.61 5.62 0.68
N LEU A 65 -6.33 5.75 1.00
CA LEU A 65 -5.47 6.75 0.39
C LEU A 65 -5.35 6.51 -1.12
N ILE A 66 -5.14 5.27 -1.52
CA ILE A 66 -5.02 4.93 -2.94
C ILE A 66 -6.28 5.32 -3.68
N ARG A 67 -7.44 5.03 -3.11
CA ARG A 67 -8.71 5.40 -3.75
C ARG A 67 -8.85 6.90 -3.88
N ILE A 68 -8.46 7.64 -2.87
CA ILE A 68 -8.51 9.09 -2.92
C ILE A 68 -7.60 9.61 -4.02
N MET A 69 -6.39 9.10 -4.10
CA MET A 69 -5.41 9.56 -5.08
C MET A 69 -5.83 9.18 -6.51
N ALA A 70 -6.45 8.00 -6.66
CA ALA A 70 -6.85 7.54 -7.99
C ALA A 70 -8.11 8.23 -8.49
N LYS A 71 -8.83 8.85 -7.60
CA LYS A 71 -10.14 9.38 -7.94
C LYS A 71 -10.10 10.69 -8.71
N ASP A 72 -9.22 11.49 -8.53
CA ASP A 72 -8.97 12.72 -9.24
C ASP A 72 -10.00 13.28 -10.17
#